data_15574e1e70a49881d76fcd60a9b3c93d
#
_entry.id   15574e1e70a49881d76fcd60a9b3c93d
#
_cell.length_a   1.000
_cell.length_b   1.000
_cell.length_c   1.000
_cell.angle_alpha   90.00
_cell.angle_beta   90.00
_cell.angle_gamma   90.00
#
_symmetry.space_group_name_H-M   'P 1'
#
loop_
_entity.id
_entity.type
_entity.pdbx_description
1 polymer ?
#
loop_
_entity_poly.entity_id
_entity_poly.type
_entity_poly.pdbx_seq_one_letter_code
_entity_poly.pdbx_strand_id
1 'polypeptide(L)'
;LTTETNEQEMISVAEDLFPYKSETLLIDGKALRYIDTKVPSSDSELTLLCVHGNPTWSFYYRRAVERFSPRCRVVAVDHIGCGRSDKPAASEFAYTLAAHRDNLIRMIDELDLQNIVLLAHDWGGAIGLSAVHERRDRLRGITLLNTAAFPPPYMPRRIAACRWPIVGTPAVRGLNMFARAAITMAMSRTKLSADAARGLLAPYNSWANRVAIDRFVRDIPLTPDHPTLATLQQLEADLPDFSNVPIQLIWGMKDWCFRPECLRRFQQVWPHAAVKELATTGHYVIEDSPEETLETMEAFLSQFGIPARDAT
;
A
#
# COMPACT_ATOMS: atom_id res chain seq x y z
N LEU A 1 9.15 25.85 -20.00
CA LEU A 1 9.22 25.38 -18.62
C LEU A 1 10.03 24.09 -18.65
N THR A 2 11.19 24.11 -18.01
CA THR A 2 12.17 23.04 -18.05
C THR A 2 11.69 21.86 -17.20
N THR A 3 12.18 20.66 -17.48
CA THR A 3 11.90 19.43 -16.72
C THR A 3 12.16 19.61 -15.22
N GLU A 4 13.19 20.34 -14.83
CA GLU A 4 13.56 20.66 -13.43
C GLU A 4 12.50 21.50 -12.71
N THR A 5 11.90 22.47 -13.37
CA THR A 5 10.83 23.31 -12.77
C THR A 5 9.57 22.48 -12.47
N ASN A 6 9.24 21.53 -13.36
CA ASN A 6 8.11 20.62 -13.18
C ASN A 6 8.34 19.60 -12.06
N GLU A 7 9.58 19.15 -11.87
CA GLU A 7 9.96 18.24 -10.77
C GLU A 7 9.89 18.90 -9.41
N GLN A 8 10.40 20.13 -9.29
CA GLN A 8 10.32 20.93 -8.07
C GLN A 8 8.86 21.24 -7.68
N GLU A 9 8.03 21.58 -8.66
CA GLU A 9 6.60 21.81 -8.45
C GLU A 9 5.88 20.53 -7.95
N MET A 10 6.17 19.35 -8.50
CA MET A 10 5.57 18.09 -8.04
C MET A 10 6.00 17.72 -6.62
N ILE A 11 7.24 17.96 -6.24
CA ILE A 11 7.75 17.72 -4.88
C ILE A 11 7.06 18.68 -3.91
N SER A 12 6.99 19.98 -4.22
CA SER A 12 6.31 21.00 -3.39
C SER A 12 4.84 20.64 -3.16
N VAL A 13 4.10 20.26 -4.20
CA VAL A 13 2.70 19.85 -4.07
C VAL A 13 2.56 18.62 -3.17
N ALA A 14 3.48 17.65 -3.26
CA ALA A 14 3.45 16.49 -2.37
C ALA A 14 3.72 16.88 -0.91
N GLU A 15 4.60 17.85 -0.66
CA GLU A 15 4.89 18.37 0.68
C GLU A 15 3.72 19.17 1.25
N ASP A 16 3.06 20.00 0.45
CA ASP A 16 1.89 20.78 0.85
C ASP A 16 0.70 19.89 1.23
N LEU A 17 0.45 18.84 0.44
CA LEU A 17 -0.65 17.90 0.69
C LEU A 17 -0.32 16.80 1.73
N PHE A 18 0.95 16.62 2.06
CA PHE A 18 1.41 15.60 2.99
C PHE A 18 2.56 16.15 3.85
N PRO A 19 2.28 17.16 4.71
CA PRO A 19 3.27 17.91 5.48
C PRO A 19 3.81 17.12 6.68
N TYR A 20 4.00 15.81 6.53
CA TYR A 20 4.52 14.97 7.57
C TYR A 20 6.02 14.73 7.35
N LYS A 21 6.78 14.88 8.43
CA LYS A 21 8.21 14.61 8.40
C LYS A 21 8.47 13.15 8.09
N SER A 22 9.33 12.91 7.11
CA SER A 22 9.80 11.57 6.77
C SER A 22 10.98 11.20 7.67
N GLU A 23 10.82 10.12 8.41
CA GLU A 23 11.89 9.50 9.20
C GLU A 23 12.67 8.48 8.36
N THR A 24 13.82 8.02 8.89
CA THR A 24 14.71 7.11 8.17
C THR A 24 15.08 5.94 9.05
N LEU A 25 14.92 4.73 8.52
CA LEU A 25 15.50 3.51 9.04
C LEU A 25 16.52 2.97 8.04
N LEU A 26 17.74 2.71 8.48
CA LEU A 26 18.77 2.10 7.63
C LEU A 26 18.66 0.58 7.70
N ILE A 27 18.38 -0.05 6.54
CA ILE A 27 18.32 -1.50 6.38
C ILE A 27 19.37 -1.90 5.34
N ASP A 28 20.39 -2.65 5.76
CA ASP A 28 21.50 -3.08 4.91
C ASP A 28 22.10 -1.92 4.08
N GLY A 29 22.29 -0.76 4.75
CA GLY A 29 22.86 0.45 4.15
C GLY A 29 21.90 1.23 3.23
N LYS A 30 20.65 0.84 3.13
CA LYS A 30 19.61 1.53 2.34
C LYS A 30 18.63 2.26 3.25
N ALA A 31 18.31 3.50 2.92
CA ALA A 31 17.35 4.31 3.65
C ALA A 31 15.91 3.89 3.30
N LEU A 32 15.25 3.19 4.21
CA LEU A 32 13.81 3.02 4.21
C LEU A 32 13.19 4.25 4.87
N ARG A 33 12.30 4.94 4.14
CA ARG A 33 11.60 6.11 4.64
C ARG A 33 10.21 5.74 5.13
N TYR A 34 9.74 6.45 6.13
CA TYR A 34 8.40 6.28 6.67
C TYR A 34 7.91 7.55 7.36
N ILE A 35 6.61 7.67 7.51
CA ILE A 35 5.97 8.66 8.38
C ILE A 35 5.66 7.96 9.69
N ASP A 36 5.91 8.64 10.81
CA ASP A 36 5.53 8.20 12.15
C ASP A 36 4.98 9.41 12.92
N THR A 37 3.68 9.40 13.16
CA THR A 37 3.01 10.58 13.73
C THR A 37 3.19 10.71 15.23
N LYS A 38 3.74 9.72 15.92
CA LYS A 38 4.02 9.70 17.38
C LYS A 38 3.05 10.57 18.18
N VAL A 39 1.95 10.00 18.64
CA VAL A 39 0.92 10.77 19.34
C VAL A 39 1.43 11.25 20.70
N PRO A 40 1.48 12.56 20.98
CA PRO A 40 2.14 13.09 22.18
C PRO A 40 1.45 12.77 23.51
N SER A 41 0.18 12.33 23.50
CA SER A 41 -0.61 12.20 24.75
C SER A 41 -1.90 11.40 24.63
N SER A 42 -2.04 10.46 23.68
CA SER A 42 -3.24 9.62 23.67
C SER A 42 -3.02 8.40 24.55
N ASP A 43 -4.02 8.04 25.36
CA ASP A 43 -4.07 6.77 26.10
C ASP A 43 -4.15 5.55 25.15
N SER A 44 -4.18 5.79 23.84
CA SER A 44 -4.24 4.75 22.83
C SER A 44 -2.84 4.28 22.43
N GLU A 45 -2.53 3.06 22.85
CA GLU A 45 -1.32 2.36 22.44
C GLU A 45 -1.42 1.79 20.99
N LEU A 46 -2.50 2.08 20.26
CA LEU A 46 -2.74 1.52 18.94
C LEU A 46 -1.82 2.12 17.88
N THR A 47 -1.24 1.27 17.05
CA THR A 47 -0.49 1.66 15.86
C THR A 47 -1.27 1.28 14.60
N LEU A 48 -1.69 2.26 13.81
CA LEU A 48 -2.19 2.04 12.44
C LEU A 48 -1.00 1.96 11.48
N LEU A 49 -0.66 0.73 11.04
CA LEU A 49 0.44 0.48 10.10
C LEU A 49 -0.07 0.47 8.67
N CYS A 50 0.29 1.49 7.89
CA CYS A 50 -0.14 1.69 6.51
C CYS A 50 0.90 1.14 5.53
N VAL A 51 0.51 0.14 4.72
CA VAL A 51 1.40 -0.55 3.78
C VAL A 51 0.85 -0.42 2.36
N HIS A 52 1.55 0.38 1.54
CA HIS A 52 1.15 0.69 0.17
C HIS A 52 1.58 -0.39 -0.83
N GLY A 53 1.07 -0.28 -2.06
CA GLY A 53 1.44 -1.12 -3.19
C GLY A 53 2.04 -0.35 -4.37
N ASN A 54 1.85 -0.84 -5.58
CA ASN A 54 2.45 -0.32 -6.81
C ASN A 54 1.39 0.35 -7.72
N PRO A 55 1.58 1.57 -8.19
CA PRO A 55 2.76 2.45 -8.08
C PRO A 55 2.61 3.55 -7.02
N THR A 56 1.92 3.26 -5.93
CA THR A 56 1.70 4.23 -4.85
C THR A 56 2.91 4.32 -3.88
N TRP A 57 2.81 5.19 -2.89
CA TRP A 57 3.74 5.38 -1.78
C TRP A 57 2.97 5.90 -0.57
N SER A 58 3.59 6.20 0.56
CA SER A 58 2.91 6.61 1.80
C SER A 58 1.92 7.77 1.60
N PHE A 59 2.15 8.64 0.62
CA PHE A 59 1.23 9.71 0.21
C PHE A 59 -0.20 9.23 -0.12
N TYR A 60 -0.35 7.99 -0.59
CA TYR A 60 -1.66 7.39 -0.83
C TYR A 60 -2.53 7.38 0.43
N TYR A 61 -1.88 7.23 1.58
CA TYR A 61 -2.54 7.20 2.88
C TYR A 61 -2.68 8.58 3.55
N ARG A 62 -2.33 9.70 2.88
CA ARG A 62 -2.35 11.05 3.50
C ARG A 62 -3.67 11.38 4.19
N ARG A 63 -4.81 11.01 3.59
CA ARG A 63 -6.15 11.22 4.17
C ARG A 63 -6.37 10.36 5.43
N ALA A 64 -5.86 9.13 5.45
CA ALA A 64 -5.91 8.27 6.63
C ALA A 64 -4.97 8.80 7.72
N VAL A 65 -3.76 9.26 7.35
CA VAL A 65 -2.83 9.89 8.29
C VAL A 65 -3.47 11.13 8.92
N GLU A 66 -4.03 12.03 8.11
CA GLU A 66 -4.73 13.23 8.58
C GLU A 66 -5.90 12.89 9.52
N ARG A 67 -6.71 11.88 9.14
CA ARG A 67 -7.91 11.48 9.88
C ARG A 67 -7.59 10.84 11.22
N PHE A 68 -6.57 9.97 11.29
CA PHE A 68 -6.32 9.11 12.45
C PHE A 68 -5.15 9.55 13.33
N SER A 69 -4.18 10.34 12.82
CA SER A 69 -3.03 10.77 13.60
C SER A 69 -3.34 11.58 14.87
N PRO A 70 -4.46 12.31 14.97
CA PRO A 70 -4.81 12.96 16.24
C PRO A 70 -5.24 11.99 17.34
N ARG A 71 -5.55 10.72 17.00
CA ARG A 71 -6.20 9.75 17.90
C ARG A 71 -5.43 8.46 18.11
N CYS A 72 -4.50 8.12 17.22
CA CYS A 72 -3.60 6.99 17.37
C CYS A 72 -2.29 7.23 16.59
N ARG A 73 -1.26 6.45 16.93
CA ARG A 73 -0.02 6.44 16.15
C ARG A 73 -0.30 5.91 14.74
N VAL A 74 0.10 6.66 13.72
CA VAL A 74 0.02 6.21 12.32
C VAL A 74 1.44 6.09 11.77
N VAL A 75 1.77 4.91 11.28
CA VAL A 75 3.06 4.63 10.64
C VAL A 75 2.80 4.25 9.19
N ALA A 76 3.30 5.04 8.24
CA ALA A 76 3.15 4.80 6.82
C ALA A 76 4.51 4.63 6.16
N VAL A 77 4.80 3.42 5.67
CA VAL A 77 6.08 3.06 5.07
C VAL A 77 6.14 3.49 3.61
N ASP A 78 7.33 3.88 3.13
CA ASP A 78 7.70 3.87 1.72
C ASP A 78 8.60 2.67 1.47
N HIS A 79 8.15 1.69 0.71
CA HIS A 79 9.00 0.54 0.37
C HIS A 79 10.28 0.97 -0.34
N ILE A 80 11.38 0.22 -0.16
CA ILE A 80 12.60 0.45 -0.94
C ILE A 80 12.27 0.49 -2.44
N GLY A 81 12.70 1.54 -3.11
CA GLY A 81 12.36 1.84 -4.51
C GLY A 81 11.14 2.72 -4.72
N CYS A 82 10.36 3.00 -3.68
CA CYS A 82 9.14 3.80 -3.74
C CYS A 82 9.23 5.07 -2.89
N GLY A 83 8.36 6.02 -3.16
CA GLY A 83 8.20 7.24 -2.38
C GLY A 83 9.53 7.96 -2.13
N ARG A 84 9.79 8.26 -0.87
CA ARG A 84 11.00 8.93 -0.38
C ARG A 84 12.16 7.98 -0.04
N SER A 85 11.93 6.65 -0.08
CA SER A 85 12.94 5.63 0.16
C SER A 85 14.00 5.59 -0.96
N ASP A 86 15.19 5.04 -0.62
CA ASP A 86 16.24 4.80 -1.60
C ASP A 86 15.75 3.94 -2.76
N LYS A 87 16.30 4.15 -3.93
CA LYS A 87 15.93 3.47 -5.18
C LYS A 87 17.15 2.78 -5.78
N PRO A 88 17.71 1.76 -5.07
CA PRO A 88 18.89 1.05 -5.53
C PRO A 88 18.66 0.37 -6.88
N ALA A 89 19.75 0.09 -7.59
CA ALA A 89 19.67 -0.70 -8.81
C ALA A 89 19.15 -2.12 -8.50
N ALA A 90 18.58 -2.79 -9.50
CA ALA A 90 18.05 -4.13 -9.32
C ALA A 90 19.11 -5.21 -9.03
N SER A 91 20.38 -4.89 -9.19
CA SER A 91 21.52 -5.70 -8.75
C SER A 91 21.82 -5.55 -7.26
N GLU A 92 21.33 -4.48 -6.61
CA GLU A 92 21.62 -4.11 -5.22
C GLU A 92 20.45 -4.41 -4.29
N PHE A 93 19.25 -4.61 -4.84
CA PHE A 93 18.05 -4.99 -4.10
C PHE A 93 17.14 -5.88 -4.96
N ALA A 94 16.64 -6.97 -4.37
CA ALA A 94 15.93 -8.01 -5.11
C ALA A 94 14.54 -7.58 -5.63
N TYR A 95 13.89 -6.60 -4.99
CA TYR A 95 12.55 -6.14 -5.34
C TYR A 95 11.49 -7.27 -5.42
N THR A 96 11.60 -8.26 -4.56
CA THR A 96 10.63 -9.36 -4.44
C THR A 96 9.68 -9.13 -3.28
N LEU A 97 8.53 -9.80 -3.28
CA LEU A 97 7.62 -9.84 -2.14
C LEU A 97 8.35 -10.17 -0.84
N ALA A 98 9.21 -11.19 -0.85
CA ALA A 98 9.97 -11.60 0.32
C ALA A 98 10.91 -10.49 0.82
N ALA A 99 11.64 -9.80 -0.08
CA ALA A 99 12.55 -8.73 0.30
C ALA A 99 11.80 -7.53 0.92
N HIS A 100 10.64 -7.16 0.39
CA HIS A 100 9.82 -6.09 0.97
C HIS A 100 9.20 -6.50 2.30
N ARG A 101 8.74 -7.76 2.43
CA ARG A 101 8.27 -8.33 3.69
C ARG A 101 9.36 -8.25 4.77
N ASP A 102 10.57 -8.71 4.46
CA ASP A 102 11.67 -8.75 5.42
C ASP A 102 12.06 -7.35 5.89
N ASN A 103 12.04 -6.35 5.00
CA ASN A 103 12.23 -4.95 5.37
C ASN A 103 11.12 -4.44 6.30
N LEU A 104 9.85 -4.83 6.05
CA LEU A 104 8.74 -4.43 6.90
C LEU A 104 8.80 -5.09 8.28
N ILE A 105 9.22 -6.36 8.37
CA ILE A 105 9.48 -7.05 9.65
C ILE A 105 10.54 -6.31 10.45
N ARG A 106 11.68 -5.97 9.82
CA ARG A 106 12.74 -5.19 10.48
C ARG A 106 12.22 -3.84 10.97
N MET A 107 11.40 -3.15 10.17
CA MET A 107 10.80 -1.89 10.58
C MET A 107 9.86 -2.06 11.79
N ILE A 108 9.04 -3.11 11.82
CA ILE A 108 8.17 -3.43 12.96
C ILE A 108 9.01 -3.64 14.23
N ASP A 109 10.14 -4.36 14.10
CA ASP A 109 11.02 -4.68 15.23
C ASP A 109 11.81 -3.45 15.71
N GLU A 110 12.46 -2.73 14.80
CA GLU A 110 13.32 -1.57 15.15
C GLU A 110 12.53 -0.38 15.71
N LEU A 111 11.27 -0.20 15.26
CA LEU A 111 10.38 0.83 15.80
C LEU A 111 9.55 0.34 16.99
N ASP A 112 9.75 -0.91 17.41
CA ASP A 112 8.99 -1.61 18.44
C ASP A 112 7.48 -1.34 18.31
N LEU A 113 6.93 -1.57 17.09
CA LEU A 113 5.53 -1.35 16.83
C LEU A 113 4.70 -2.39 17.60
N GLN A 114 3.78 -1.91 18.42
CA GLN A 114 2.88 -2.72 19.23
C GLN A 114 1.42 -2.42 18.88
N ASN A 115 0.51 -3.32 19.24
CA ASN A 115 -0.93 -3.18 19.05
C ASN A 115 -1.30 -2.74 17.62
N ILE A 116 -0.74 -3.43 16.63
CA ILE A 116 -0.81 -3.05 15.22
C ILE A 116 -2.20 -3.34 14.66
N VAL A 117 -2.84 -2.34 14.06
CA VAL A 117 -3.89 -2.54 13.05
C VAL A 117 -3.25 -2.30 11.68
N LEU A 118 -3.19 -3.37 10.89
CA LEU A 118 -2.68 -3.30 9.52
C LEU A 118 -3.70 -2.63 8.60
N LEU A 119 -3.29 -1.57 7.89
CA LEU A 119 -4.03 -0.99 6.76
C LEU A 119 -3.22 -1.22 5.49
N ALA A 120 -3.72 -2.06 4.60
CA ALA A 120 -2.94 -2.45 3.42
C ALA A 120 -3.76 -2.39 2.12
N HIS A 121 -3.09 -2.05 1.03
CA HIS A 121 -3.67 -1.89 -0.30
C HIS A 121 -2.72 -2.44 -1.36
N ASP A 122 -3.26 -3.06 -2.42
CA ASP A 122 -2.50 -3.59 -3.57
C ASP A 122 -1.41 -4.58 -3.11
N TRP A 123 -0.16 -4.48 -3.55
CA TRP A 123 0.97 -5.29 -3.06
C TRP A 123 1.16 -5.20 -1.55
N GLY A 124 0.77 -4.07 -0.96
CA GLY A 124 0.82 -3.89 0.48
C GLY A 124 0.05 -4.94 1.27
N GLY A 125 -1.01 -5.54 0.69
CA GLY A 125 -1.73 -6.64 1.33
C GLY A 125 -0.88 -7.88 1.49
N ALA A 126 -0.24 -8.36 0.42
CA ALA A 126 0.65 -9.51 0.50
C ALA A 126 1.89 -9.23 1.38
N ILE A 127 2.51 -8.06 1.24
CA ILE A 127 3.67 -7.65 2.03
C ILE A 127 3.30 -7.51 3.51
N GLY A 128 2.22 -6.76 3.79
CA GLY A 128 1.77 -6.47 5.15
C GLY A 128 1.32 -7.72 5.89
N LEU A 129 0.46 -8.54 5.28
CA LEU A 129 -0.01 -9.80 5.89
C LEU A 129 1.14 -10.76 6.15
N SER A 130 2.09 -10.92 5.21
CA SER A 130 3.27 -11.76 5.44
C SER A 130 4.11 -11.25 6.61
N ALA A 131 4.29 -9.93 6.73
CA ALA A 131 5.09 -9.35 7.81
C ALA A 131 4.40 -9.46 9.18
N VAL A 132 3.10 -9.13 9.28
CA VAL A 132 2.39 -9.23 10.56
C VAL A 132 2.10 -10.67 10.95
N HIS A 133 2.13 -11.64 10.02
CA HIS A 133 2.07 -13.06 10.35
C HIS A 133 3.28 -13.49 11.20
N GLU A 134 4.48 -13.00 10.90
CA GLU A 134 5.69 -13.24 11.68
C GLU A 134 5.70 -12.50 13.04
N ARG A 135 4.78 -11.56 13.25
CA ARG A 135 4.65 -10.71 14.46
C ARG A 135 3.20 -10.69 14.96
N ARG A 136 2.53 -11.86 14.92
CA ARG A 136 1.11 -12.00 15.29
C ARG A 136 0.82 -11.58 16.74
N ASP A 137 1.77 -11.73 17.62
CA ASP A 137 1.70 -11.28 19.02
C ASP A 137 1.47 -9.76 19.15
N ARG A 138 1.91 -8.99 18.15
CA ARG A 138 1.75 -7.54 18.08
C ARG A 138 0.51 -7.07 17.30
N LEU A 139 -0.20 -8.00 16.64
CA LEU A 139 -1.34 -7.69 15.77
C LEU A 139 -2.65 -7.58 16.57
N ARG A 140 -3.46 -6.55 16.30
CA ARG A 140 -4.78 -6.34 16.89
C ARG A 140 -5.91 -6.38 15.88
N GLY A 141 -5.67 -6.00 14.64
CA GLY A 141 -6.69 -5.97 13.60
C GLY A 141 -6.11 -5.83 12.21
N ILE A 142 -6.95 -6.08 11.20
CA ILE A 142 -6.58 -6.00 9.79
C ILE A 142 -7.65 -5.23 9.04
N THR A 143 -7.26 -4.23 8.26
CA THR A 143 -8.08 -3.56 7.24
C THR A 143 -7.42 -3.72 5.88
N LEU A 144 -8.08 -4.39 4.96
CA LEU A 144 -7.61 -4.56 3.57
C LEU A 144 -8.46 -3.77 2.60
N LEU A 145 -7.77 -3.08 1.71
CA LEU A 145 -8.34 -2.35 0.58
C LEU A 145 -7.84 -3.01 -0.70
N ASN A 146 -8.72 -3.39 -1.62
CA ASN A 146 -8.42 -3.97 -2.94
C ASN A 146 -7.00 -4.54 -3.09
N THR A 147 -6.81 -5.80 -2.72
CA THR A 147 -5.53 -6.50 -2.66
C THR A 147 -5.67 -8.00 -2.93
N ALA A 148 -4.57 -8.74 -2.85
CA ALA A 148 -4.53 -10.19 -2.78
C ALA A 148 -3.41 -10.66 -1.84
N ALA A 149 -3.59 -11.86 -1.27
CA ALA A 149 -2.62 -12.55 -0.42
C ALA A 149 -2.48 -14.02 -0.87
N PHE A 150 -2.60 -14.27 -2.15
CA PHE A 150 -2.61 -15.58 -2.79
C PHE A 150 -2.13 -15.46 -4.24
N PRO A 151 -1.72 -16.56 -4.88
CA PRO A 151 -1.38 -16.54 -6.30
C PRO A 151 -2.48 -15.91 -7.14
N PRO A 152 -2.14 -15.02 -8.09
CA PRO A 152 -3.14 -14.27 -8.84
C PRO A 152 -4.00 -15.23 -9.67
N PRO A 153 -5.36 -15.20 -9.53
CA PRO A 153 -6.25 -16.07 -10.28
C PRO A 153 -6.31 -15.72 -11.77
N TYR A 154 -5.84 -14.54 -12.12
CA TYR A 154 -5.76 -14.02 -13.50
C TYR A 154 -4.70 -12.91 -13.60
N MET A 155 -4.24 -12.66 -14.81
CA MET A 155 -3.36 -11.51 -15.13
C MET A 155 -4.13 -10.51 -15.99
N PRO A 156 -4.36 -9.27 -15.50
CA PRO A 156 -4.95 -8.22 -16.34
C PRO A 156 -4.09 -7.93 -17.57
N ARG A 157 -4.69 -7.94 -18.76
CA ARG A 157 -3.97 -7.74 -20.04
C ARG A 157 -3.12 -6.46 -20.05
N ARG A 158 -3.61 -5.41 -19.40
CA ARG A 158 -2.91 -4.10 -19.29
C ARG A 158 -1.62 -4.22 -18.48
N ILE A 159 -1.61 -5.00 -17.40
CA ILE A 159 -0.40 -5.28 -16.62
C ILE A 159 0.51 -6.25 -17.38
N ALA A 160 -0.04 -7.27 -18.03
CA ALA A 160 0.72 -8.19 -18.85
C ALA A 160 1.51 -7.47 -19.96
N ALA A 161 0.94 -6.44 -20.59
CA ALA A 161 1.62 -5.65 -21.61
C ALA A 161 2.88 -4.94 -21.07
N CYS A 162 2.90 -4.55 -19.79
CA CYS A 162 4.08 -3.95 -19.15
C CYS A 162 5.25 -4.93 -18.98
N ARG A 163 5.02 -6.24 -19.19
CA ARG A 163 6.04 -7.29 -19.12
C ARG A 163 6.59 -7.70 -20.50
N TRP A 164 6.08 -7.15 -21.58
CA TRP A 164 6.55 -7.51 -22.92
C TRP A 164 8.05 -7.31 -23.04
N PRO A 165 8.76 -8.28 -23.62
CA PRO A 165 10.18 -8.13 -23.91
C PRO A 165 10.44 -6.85 -24.71
N ILE A 166 11.56 -6.17 -24.44
CA ILE A 166 12.04 -4.97 -25.17
C ILE A 166 11.20 -3.71 -24.93
N VAL A 167 9.85 -3.79 -24.96
CA VAL A 167 8.97 -2.60 -24.84
C VAL A 167 8.44 -2.31 -23.43
N GLY A 168 8.25 -3.33 -22.59
CA GLY A 168 7.62 -3.16 -21.28
C GLY A 168 8.44 -2.25 -20.35
N THR A 169 9.70 -2.57 -20.10
CA THR A 169 10.57 -1.72 -19.24
C THR A 169 10.76 -0.30 -19.80
N PRO A 170 11.03 -0.06 -21.10
CA PRO A 170 11.04 1.30 -21.65
C PRO A 170 9.73 2.06 -21.46
N ALA A 171 8.58 1.42 -21.61
CA ALA A 171 7.29 2.05 -21.40
C ALA A 171 7.08 2.41 -19.90
N VAL A 172 7.38 1.49 -18.99
CA VAL A 172 7.22 1.70 -17.55
C VAL A 172 8.26 2.70 -17.03
N ARG A 173 9.55 2.47 -17.27
CA ARG A 173 10.63 3.29 -16.70
C ARG A 173 10.95 4.53 -17.53
N GLY A 174 10.90 4.45 -18.86
CA GLY A 174 11.19 5.57 -19.76
C GLY A 174 10.04 6.59 -19.79
N LEU A 175 8.84 6.13 -20.10
CA LEU A 175 7.69 7.00 -20.31
C LEU A 175 6.80 7.16 -19.07
N ASN A 176 7.11 6.48 -17.96
CA ASN A 176 6.28 6.43 -16.75
C ASN A 176 4.83 5.99 -17.03
N MET A 177 4.62 5.14 -18.04
CA MET A 177 3.28 4.80 -18.51
C MET A 177 2.44 4.12 -17.43
N PHE A 178 3.05 3.26 -16.60
CA PHE A 178 2.32 2.53 -15.56
C PHE A 178 1.73 3.49 -14.50
N ALA A 179 2.56 4.35 -13.91
CA ALA A 179 2.09 5.29 -12.90
C ALA A 179 1.15 6.36 -13.48
N ARG A 180 1.43 6.85 -14.69
CA ARG A 180 0.53 7.78 -15.39
C ARG A 180 -0.81 7.16 -15.77
N ALA A 181 -0.84 5.91 -16.14
CA ALA A 181 -2.10 5.21 -16.39
C ALA A 181 -2.87 4.97 -15.09
N ALA A 182 -2.17 4.63 -13.99
CA ALA A 182 -2.81 4.36 -12.71
C ALA A 182 -3.60 5.54 -12.17
N ILE A 183 -3.10 6.79 -12.26
CA ILE A 183 -3.81 7.99 -11.78
C ILE A 183 -5.17 8.22 -12.47
N THR A 184 -5.41 7.60 -13.61
CA THR A 184 -6.69 7.69 -14.32
C THR A 184 -7.48 6.39 -14.21
N MET A 185 -6.81 5.25 -14.44
CA MET A 185 -7.46 3.95 -14.59
C MET A 185 -7.79 3.27 -13.26
N ALA A 186 -7.18 3.71 -12.17
CA ALA A 186 -7.47 3.23 -10.83
C ALA A 186 -8.72 3.91 -10.21
N MET A 187 -9.21 4.97 -10.82
CA MET A 187 -10.40 5.71 -10.43
C MET A 187 -11.61 5.24 -11.24
N SER A 188 -12.79 5.25 -10.64
CA SER A 188 -14.04 4.84 -11.32
C SER A 188 -15.21 5.78 -11.00
N ARG A 189 -15.37 6.18 -9.75
CA ARG A 189 -16.44 7.05 -9.28
C ARG A 189 -16.12 8.52 -9.53
N THR A 190 -14.88 8.90 -9.27
CA THR A 190 -14.42 10.29 -9.37
C THR A 190 -13.14 10.38 -10.21
N LYS A 191 -12.70 11.60 -10.50
CA LYS A 191 -11.36 11.85 -11.04
C LYS A 191 -10.44 12.26 -9.92
N LEU A 192 -9.22 11.76 -9.94
CA LEU A 192 -8.18 12.21 -9.03
C LEU A 192 -7.92 13.71 -9.26
N SER A 193 -7.77 14.49 -8.18
CA SER A 193 -7.42 15.90 -8.31
C SER A 193 -6.04 16.05 -8.96
N ALA A 194 -5.80 17.18 -9.64
CA ALA A 194 -4.52 17.42 -10.28
C ALA A 194 -3.36 17.39 -9.28
N ASP A 195 -3.58 17.91 -8.07
CA ASP A 195 -2.58 17.94 -6.99
C ASP A 195 -2.30 16.56 -6.45
N ALA A 196 -3.34 15.75 -6.18
CA ALA A 196 -3.15 14.37 -5.77
C ALA A 196 -2.43 13.53 -6.85
N ALA A 197 -2.75 13.76 -8.13
CA ALA A 197 -2.06 13.12 -9.24
C ALA A 197 -0.57 13.51 -9.29
N ARG A 198 -0.26 14.81 -9.12
CA ARG A 198 1.12 15.31 -9.03
C ARG A 198 1.86 14.69 -7.85
N GLY A 199 1.24 14.69 -6.66
CA GLY A 199 1.82 14.11 -5.45
C GLY A 199 2.13 12.61 -5.60
N LEU A 200 1.22 11.82 -6.17
CA LEU A 200 1.45 10.39 -6.42
C LEU A 200 2.59 10.14 -7.42
N LEU A 201 2.77 11.02 -8.40
CA LEU A 201 3.82 10.89 -9.42
C LEU A 201 5.17 11.49 -9.00
N ALA A 202 5.20 12.34 -7.99
CA ALA A 202 6.39 13.11 -7.59
C ALA A 202 7.68 12.28 -7.43
N PRO A 203 7.67 11.11 -6.74
CA PRO A 203 8.89 10.32 -6.56
C PRO A 203 9.37 9.60 -7.83
N TYR A 204 8.56 9.55 -8.89
CA TYR A 204 8.78 8.72 -10.07
C TYR A 204 9.17 9.57 -11.30
N ASN A 205 10.08 10.50 -11.12
CA ASN A 205 10.44 11.54 -12.08
C ASN A 205 11.55 11.12 -13.09
N SER A 206 12.27 10.02 -12.84
CA SER A 206 13.37 9.57 -13.68
C SER A 206 13.32 8.07 -13.99
N TRP A 207 14.10 7.61 -14.96
CA TRP A 207 14.29 6.18 -15.24
C TRP A 207 14.74 5.40 -14.01
N ALA A 208 15.70 5.90 -13.27
CA ALA A 208 16.21 5.26 -12.05
C ALA A 208 15.11 5.17 -10.99
N ASN A 209 14.37 6.24 -10.77
CA ASN A 209 13.35 6.33 -9.72
C ASN A 209 12.10 5.47 -9.99
N ARG A 210 11.97 4.85 -11.15
CA ARG A 210 10.87 3.95 -11.52
C ARG A 210 11.26 2.47 -11.48
N VAL A 211 12.41 2.14 -10.88
CA VAL A 211 12.88 0.74 -10.81
C VAL A 211 11.88 -0.15 -10.11
N ALA A 212 11.36 0.26 -8.94
CA ALA A 212 10.41 -0.54 -8.18
C ALA A 212 9.10 -0.76 -8.94
N ILE A 213 8.58 0.24 -9.67
CA ILE A 213 7.35 0.09 -10.46
C ILE A 213 7.49 -1.06 -11.47
N ASP A 214 8.59 -1.09 -12.22
CA ASP A 214 8.87 -2.18 -13.18
C ASP A 214 9.06 -3.52 -12.46
N ARG A 215 9.76 -3.52 -11.31
CA ARG A 215 10.06 -4.73 -10.57
C ARG A 215 8.82 -5.36 -9.92
N PHE A 216 7.93 -4.59 -9.32
CA PHE A 216 6.65 -5.10 -8.81
C PHE A 216 5.81 -5.76 -9.91
N VAL A 217 5.77 -5.17 -11.11
CA VAL A 217 5.07 -5.79 -12.25
C VAL A 217 5.72 -7.12 -12.63
N ARG A 218 7.06 -7.22 -12.56
CA ARG A 218 7.80 -8.44 -12.88
C ARG A 218 7.74 -9.50 -11.79
N ASP A 219 7.55 -9.08 -10.54
CA ASP A 219 7.44 -9.98 -9.39
C ASP A 219 6.08 -10.70 -9.31
N ILE A 220 5.09 -10.35 -10.15
CA ILE A 220 3.85 -11.12 -10.28
C ILE A 220 4.18 -12.51 -10.82
N PRO A 221 3.94 -13.61 -10.07
CA PRO A 221 4.32 -14.95 -10.49
C PRO A 221 3.39 -15.47 -11.59
N LEU A 222 3.94 -15.68 -12.78
CA LEU A 222 3.20 -16.23 -13.92
C LEU A 222 3.66 -17.64 -14.31
N THR A 223 4.76 -18.10 -13.74
CA THR A 223 5.32 -19.42 -14.01
C THR A 223 5.52 -20.21 -12.70
N PRO A 224 5.44 -21.54 -12.74
CA PRO A 224 5.56 -22.36 -11.52
C PRO A 224 6.91 -22.23 -10.77
N ASP A 225 7.95 -21.84 -11.48
CA ASP A 225 9.31 -21.66 -10.97
C ASP A 225 9.58 -20.23 -10.43
N HIS A 226 8.57 -19.33 -10.50
CA HIS A 226 8.77 -17.96 -10.04
C HIS A 226 8.91 -17.92 -8.50
N PRO A 227 9.98 -17.30 -7.93
CA PRO A 227 10.28 -17.35 -6.50
C PRO A 227 9.13 -16.84 -5.62
N THR A 228 8.44 -15.79 -6.06
CA THR A 228 7.31 -15.19 -5.32
C THR A 228 6.08 -16.10 -5.28
N LEU A 229 5.98 -17.11 -6.18
CA LEU A 229 4.84 -18.04 -6.15
C LEU A 229 4.78 -18.82 -4.85
N ALA A 230 5.90 -19.39 -4.42
CA ALA A 230 5.98 -20.16 -3.18
C ALA A 230 5.65 -19.29 -1.96
N THR A 231 6.10 -18.03 -1.95
CA THR A 231 5.78 -17.08 -0.88
C THR A 231 4.28 -16.78 -0.82
N LEU A 232 3.62 -16.59 -1.97
CA LEU A 232 2.17 -16.35 -2.01
C LEU A 232 1.36 -17.61 -1.65
N GLN A 233 1.81 -18.79 -2.04
CA GLN A 233 1.18 -20.05 -1.66
C GLN A 233 1.28 -20.29 -0.15
N GLN A 234 2.44 -20.00 0.44
CA GLN A 234 2.60 -20.08 1.89
C GLN A 234 1.70 -19.05 2.59
N LEU A 235 1.72 -17.78 2.16
CA LEU A 235 0.86 -16.75 2.71
C LEU A 235 -0.62 -17.15 2.66
N GLU A 236 -1.08 -17.71 1.55
CA GLU A 236 -2.46 -18.20 1.42
C GLU A 236 -2.76 -19.31 2.43
N ALA A 237 -1.83 -20.23 2.64
CA ALA A 237 -1.97 -21.31 3.64
C ALA A 237 -2.00 -20.76 5.07
N ASP A 238 -1.33 -19.63 5.32
CA ASP A 238 -1.26 -18.98 6.63
C ASP A 238 -2.45 -18.06 6.93
N LEU A 239 -3.28 -17.70 5.93
CA LEU A 239 -4.43 -16.80 6.14
C LEU A 239 -5.39 -17.25 7.25
N PRO A 240 -5.69 -18.57 7.43
CA PRO A 240 -6.55 -19.02 8.53
C PRO A 240 -6.01 -18.69 9.93
N ASP A 241 -4.72 -18.48 10.10
CA ASP A 241 -4.09 -18.11 11.37
C ASP A 241 -4.56 -16.75 11.91
N PHE A 242 -5.13 -15.90 11.05
CA PHE A 242 -5.74 -14.62 11.43
C PHE A 242 -7.21 -14.74 11.86
N SER A 243 -7.78 -15.94 11.94
CA SER A 243 -9.22 -16.12 12.23
C SER A 243 -9.68 -15.56 13.57
N ASN A 244 -8.77 -15.37 14.53
CA ASN A 244 -9.06 -14.78 15.84
C ASN A 244 -8.83 -13.26 15.90
N VAL A 245 -8.44 -12.65 14.79
CA VAL A 245 -8.17 -11.21 14.70
C VAL A 245 -9.37 -10.52 14.04
N PRO A 246 -9.86 -9.38 14.55
CA PRO A 246 -10.85 -8.57 13.83
C PRO A 246 -10.34 -8.17 12.44
N ILE A 247 -11.16 -8.43 11.43
CA ILE A 247 -10.80 -8.19 10.02
C ILE A 247 -11.87 -7.33 9.35
N GLN A 248 -11.42 -6.32 8.61
CA GLN A 248 -12.25 -5.47 7.77
C GLN A 248 -11.76 -5.53 6.32
N LEU A 249 -12.68 -5.72 5.39
CA LEU A 249 -12.45 -5.72 3.95
C LEU A 249 -13.27 -4.58 3.32
N ILE A 250 -12.60 -3.55 2.78
CA ILE A 250 -13.27 -2.45 2.08
C ILE A 250 -12.89 -2.56 0.60
N TRP A 251 -13.90 -2.72 -0.26
CA TRP A 251 -13.63 -3.11 -1.65
C TRP A 251 -14.31 -2.22 -2.66
N GLY A 252 -13.51 -1.62 -3.54
CA GLY A 252 -13.99 -0.94 -4.74
C GLY A 252 -14.41 -1.98 -5.79
N MET A 253 -15.72 -2.12 -6.01
CA MET A 253 -16.30 -3.17 -6.86
C MET A 253 -16.07 -2.96 -8.36
N LYS A 254 -15.56 -1.79 -8.76
CA LYS A 254 -15.17 -1.47 -10.15
C LYS A 254 -13.66 -1.65 -10.40
N ASP A 255 -12.92 -2.18 -9.44
CA ASP A 255 -11.52 -2.51 -9.63
C ASP A 255 -11.36 -3.61 -10.69
N TRP A 256 -10.60 -3.30 -11.73
CA TRP A 256 -10.27 -4.24 -12.80
C TRP A 256 -9.02 -5.09 -12.48
N CYS A 257 -8.24 -4.68 -11.46
CA CYS A 257 -7.02 -5.36 -11.02
C CYS A 257 -7.33 -6.41 -9.94
N PHE A 258 -7.86 -5.98 -8.80
CA PHE A 258 -8.31 -6.87 -7.72
C PHE A 258 -9.84 -6.94 -7.72
N ARG A 259 -10.36 -7.74 -8.63
CA ARG A 259 -11.80 -7.90 -8.88
C ARG A 259 -12.54 -8.47 -7.66
N PRO A 260 -13.88 -8.46 -7.65
CA PRO A 260 -14.68 -9.06 -6.58
C PRO A 260 -14.37 -10.53 -6.27
N GLU A 261 -13.72 -11.27 -7.22
CA GLU A 261 -13.24 -12.62 -6.97
C GLU A 261 -12.19 -12.68 -5.86
N CYS A 262 -11.32 -11.67 -5.77
CA CYS A 262 -10.33 -11.57 -4.69
C CYS A 262 -11.02 -11.34 -3.34
N LEU A 263 -12.02 -10.45 -3.29
CA LEU A 263 -12.82 -10.24 -2.08
C LEU A 263 -13.50 -11.54 -1.63
N ARG A 264 -14.18 -12.24 -2.56
CA ARG A 264 -14.85 -13.52 -2.24
C ARG A 264 -13.88 -14.57 -1.70
N ARG A 265 -12.63 -14.61 -2.21
CA ARG A 265 -11.61 -15.53 -1.70
C ARG A 265 -11.23 -15.22 -0.26
N PHE A 266 -11.07 -13.95 0.10
CA PHE A 266 -10.88 -13.55 1.50
C PHE A 266 -12.10 -13.90 2.37
N GLN A 267 -13.33 -13.67 1.90
CA GLN A 267 -14.56 -14.01 2.63
C GLN A 267 -14.70 -15.52 2.88
N GLN A 268 -14.19 -16.36 1.97
CA GLN A 268 -14.16 -17.82 2.16
C GLN A 268 -13.23 -18.22 3.31
N VAL A 269 -12.09 -17.57 3.46
CA VAL A 269 -11.13 -17.81 4.55
C VAL A 269 -11.60 -17.14 5.84
N TRP A 270 -12.15 -15.94 5.76
CA TRP A 270 -12.58 -15.13 6.90
C TRP A 270 -14.07 -14.76 6.82
N PRO A 271 -14.97 -15.74 7.05
CA PRO A 271 -16.42 -15.50 6.95
C PRO A 271 -16.95 -14.51 8.01
N HIS A 272 -16.17 -14.24 9.05
CA HIS A 272 -16.47 -13.27 10.11
C HIS A 272 -15.99 -11.85 9.79
N ALA A 273 -15.25 -11.63 8.71
CA ALA A 273 -14.74 -10.31 8.36
C ALA A 273 -15.88 -9.31 8.11
N ALA A 274 -15.72 -8.10 8.64
CA ALA A 274 -16.61 -7.00 8.31
C ALA A 274 -16.35 -6.55 6.87
N VAL A 275 -17.35 -6.57 6.01
CA VAL A 275 -17.20 -6.26 4.59
C VAL A 275 -17.96 -5.00 4.22
N LYS A 276 -17.27 -4.08 3.53
CA LYS A 276 -17.86 -2.89 2.90
C LYS A 276 -17.60 -2.93 1.39
N GLU A 277 -18.62 -3.18 0.62
CA GLU A 277 -18.59 -3.10 -0.84
C GLU A 277 -18.93 -1.68 -1.30
N LEU A 278 -18.03 -1.06 -2.06
CA LEU A 278 -18.18 0.26 -2.65
C LEU A 278 -18.53 0.10 -4.14
N ALA A 279 -19.80 0.06 -4.46
CA ALA A 279 -20.34 -0.38 -5.75
C ALA A 279 -19.79 0.36 -6.98
N THR A 280 -19.42 1.64 -6.84
CA THR A 280 -18.96 2.50 -7.94
C THR A 280 -17.47 2.81 -7.90
N THR A 281 -16.77 2.39 -6.85
CA THR A 281 -15.37 2.72 -6.56
C THR A 281 -14.41 1.80 -7.32
N GLY A 282 -13.33 2.37 -7.83
CA GLY A 282 -12.25 1.66 -8.49
C GLY A 282 -11.18 1.16 -7.52
N HIS A 283 -9.96 1.04 -8.04
CA HIS A 283 -8.82 0.48 -7.32
C HIS A 283 -8.29 1.42 -6.21
N TYR A 284 -8.21 2.73 -6.46
CA TYR A 284 -7.73 3.70 -5.47
C TYR A 284 -8.83 4.08 -4.48
N VAL A 285 -9.20 3.14 -3.61
CA VAL A 285 -10.36 3.20 -2.72
C VAL A 285 -10.41 4.48 -1.88
N ILE A 286 -9.30 4.86 -1.23
CA ILE A 286 -9.21 6.07 -0.38
C ILE A 286 -9.32 7.36 -1.21
N GLU A 287 -8.96 7.33 -2.49
CA GLU A 287 -9.06 8.49 -3.38
C GLU A 287 -10.41 8.59 -4.06
N ASP A 288 -10.97 7.46 -4.43
CA ASP A 288 -12.20 7.38 -5.23
C ASP A 288 -13.48 7.48 -4.38
N SER A 289 -13.40 7.05 -3.11
CA SER A 289 -14.47 7.14 -2.11
C SER A 289 -13.91 7.47 -0.72
N PRO A 290 -13.30 8.65 -0.52
CA PRO A 290 -12.54 8.97 0.68
C PRO A 290 -13.39 8.92 1.95
N GLU A 291 -14.50 9.67 2.01
CA GLU A 291 -15.30 9.78 3.22
C GLU A 291 -15.91 8.43 3.62
N GLU A 292 -16.55 7.74 2.67
CA GLU A 292 -17.17 6.44 2.92
C GLU A 292 -16.16 5.38 3.38
N THR A 293 -14.93 5.43 2.84
CA THR A 293 -13.83 4.55 3.25
C THR A 293 -13.36 4.88 4.66
N LEU A 294 -13.09 6.16 4.94
CA LEU A 294 -12.56 6.60 6.22
C LEU A 294 -13.57 6.44 7.37
N GLU A 295 -14.85 6.73 7.14
CA GLU A 295 -15.94 6.48 8.10
C GLU A 295 -16.07 4.99 8.42
N THR A 296 -15.99 4.13 7.40
CA THR A 296 -16.02 2.68 7.57
C THR A 296 -14.83 2.19 8.40
N MET A 297 -13.63 2.73 8.15
CA MET A 297 -12.45 2.45 8.96
C MET A 297 -12.58 2.97 10.40
N GLU A 298 -13.14 4.17 10.57
CA GLU A 298 -13.35 4.78 11.89
C GLU A 298 -14.27 3.93 12.77
N ALA A 299 -15.39 3.46 12.21
CA ALA A 299 -16.28 2.52 12.88
C ALA A 299 -15.57 1.21 13.28
N PHE A 300 -14.67 0.71 12.44
CA PHE A 300 -13.87 -0.47 12.77
C PHE A 300 -12.83 -0.18 13.85
N LEU A 301 -12.12 0.95 13.78
CA LEU A 301 -11.09 1.31 14.76
C LEU A 301 -11.66 1.62 16.15
N SER A 302 -12.93 1.99 16.24
CA SER A 302 -13.59 2.27 17.54
C SER A 302 -13.59 1.07 18.49
N GLN A 303 -13.61 -0.16 17.99
CA GLN A 303 -13.52 -1.39 18.80
C GLN A 303 -12.17 -1.54 19.53
N PHE A 304 -11.15 -0.81 19.08
CA PHE A 304 -9.80 -0.80 19.70
C PHE A 304 -9.60 0.43 20.59
N GLY A 305 -10.67 1.14 20.97
CA GLY A 305 -10.58 2.31 21.84
C GLY A 305 -10.23 3.63 21.13
N ILE A 306 -10.23 3.64 19.79
CA ILE A 306 -10.10 4.90 19.04
C ILE A 306 -11.47 5.58 19.00
N PRO A 307 -11.66 6.74 19.67
CA PRO A 307 -12.96 7.39 19.71
C PRO A 307 -13.41 7.80 18.29
N ALA A 308 -14.71 7.73 18.04
CA ALA A 308 -15.27 8.34 16.84
C ALA A 308 -14.99 9.86 16.84
N ARG A 309 -14.91 10.47 15.67
CA ARG A 309 -14.80 11.92 15.56
C ARG A 309 -16.09 12.53 16.12
N ASP A 310 -15.97 13.55 17.00
CA ASP A 310 -17.11 14.34 17.41
C ASP A 310 -17.79 14.91 16.15
N ALA A 311 -19.10 14.72 16.07
CA ALA A 311 -19.89 15.28 14.98
C ALA A 311 -19.86 16.80 15.11
N THR A 312 -18.98 17.46 14.33
CA THR A 312 -18.94 18.93 14.22
C THR A 312 -19.92 19.39 13.18
#